data_0356efac3dcf38aad08013530bad2116
#
_entry.id   0356efac3dcf38aad08013530bad2116
#
_cell.length_a   1.000
_cell.length_b   1.000
_cell.length_c   1.000
_cell.angle_alpha   90.00
_cell.angle_beta   90.00
_cell.angle_gamma   90.00
#
_symmetry.space_group_name_H-M   'P 1'
#
loop_
_entity.id
_entity.type
_entity.pdbx_description
1 polymer ?
#
loop_
_entity_poly.entity_id
_entity_poly.type
_entity_poly.pdbx_seq_one_letter_code
_entity_poly.pdbx_strand_id
1 'polypeptide(L)'
;LSKGWEWVNSNQISCPLYWNYNNKGTIKEFTLHGLYSLIGDAPVCHISYYEASAYAKWADSRLPTEEESEIFLKTINSKNKNLNSSKSIYHASDINLSVNNLWWWTKSHYSSYPGFKPFHEEIEEYNEKFMCGQFVLKGGSVATPSEHIRNTYRNFYEPHQRWMFSGIRLARDVQ
;
A
#
# COMPACT_ATOMS: atom_id res chain seq x y z
N LEU A 1 -0.97 5.71 -17.82
CA LEU A 1 0.34 6.39 -17.67
C LEU A 1 0.24 7.92 -17.83
N SER A 2 -0.58 8.45 -18.72
CA SER A 2 -0.72 9.91 -18.92
C SER A 2 -1.19 10.64 -17.67
N LYS A 3 -2.30 10.18 -17.05
CA LYS A 3 -2.84 10.79 -15.82
C LYS A 3 -1.84 10.82 -14.67
N GLY A 4 -1.09 9.75 -14.46
CA GLY A 4 -0.05 9.70 -13.43
C GLY A 4 1.09 10.68 -13.70
N TRP A 5 1.51 10.78 -14.95
CA TRP A 5 2.55 11.72 -15.37
C TRP A 5 2.10 13.18 -15.27
N GLU A 6 0.87 13.46 -15.66
CA GLU A 6 0.25 14.79 -15.49
C GLU A 6 0.20 15.16 -13.99
N TRP A 7 -0.21 14.23 -13.13
CA TRP A 7 -0.25 14.45 -11.69
C TRP A 7 1.14 14.71 -11.11
N VAL A 8 2.15 13.93 -11.50
CA VAL A 8 3.56 14.12 -11.05
C VAL A 8 4.05 15.52 -11.42
N ASN A 9 3.85 15.93 -12.67
CA ASN A 9 4.30 17.23 -13.16
C ASN A 9 3.55 18.39 -12.51
N SER A 10 2.22 18.30 -12.43
CA SER A 10 1.38 19.37 -11.87
C SER A 10 1.62 19.59 -10.37
N ASN A 11 1.99 18.54 -9.65
CA ASN A 11 2.26 18.59 -8.22
C ASN A 11 3.76 18.59 -7.88
N GLN A 12 4.64 18.62 -8.90
CA GLN A 12 6.10 18.62 -8.73
C GLN A 12 6.62 17.48 -7.84
N ILE A 13 6.06 16.28 -8.05
CA ILE A 13 6.40 15.11 -7.24
C ILE A 13 7.78 14.59 -7.66
N SER A 14 8.71 14.57 -6.74
CA SER A 14 10.08 14.10 -6.96
C SER A 14 10.50 12.93 -6.09
N CYS A 15 9.73 12.63 -5.03
CA CYS A 15 10.03 11.56 -4.07
C CYS A 15 8.77 11.13 -3.32
N PRO A 16 8.82 10.01 -2.56
CA PRO A 16 7.77 9.64 -1.62
C PRO A 16 7.40 10.78 -0.68
N LEU A 17 6.13 10.81 -0.25
CA LEU A 17 5.68 11.82 0.69
C LEU A 17 6.48 11.70 2.01
N TYR A 18 6.76 12.83 2.63
CA TYR A 18 7.55 12.93 3.86
C TYR A 18 9.06 12.66 3.73
N TRP A 19 9.58 12.41 2.53
CA TRP A 19 11.01 12.45 2.30
C TRP A 19 11.47 13.91 2.12
N ASN A 20 12.60 14.22 2.74
CA ASN A 20 13.20 15.56 2.70
C ASN A 20 14.65 15.45 2.21
N TYR A 21 14.93 16.15 1.11
CA TYR A 21 16.28 16.30 0.58
C TYR A 21 16.92 17.56 1.12
N ASN A 22 18.08 17.43 1.73
CA ASN A 22 18.87 18.61 2.06
C ASN A 22 19.83 18.96 0.91
N ASN A 23 20.37 20.19 0.96
CA ASN A 23 21.33 20.67 -0.05
C ASN A 23 22.64 19.89 -0.13
N LYS A 24 22.87 18.92 0.77
CA LYS A 24 24.05 18.06 0.82
C LYS A 24 23.78 16.66 0.25
N GLY A 25 22.64 16.42 -0.37
CA GLY A 25 22.26 15.14 -0.94
C GLY A 25 21.84 14.06 0.09
N THR A 26 21.73 14.42 1.38
CA THR A 26 21.23 13.49 2.40
C THR A 26 19.71 13.47 2.39
N ILE A 27 19.14 12.29 2.34
CA ILE A 27 17.70 12.09 2.40
C ILE A 27 17.30 11.77 3.84
N LYS A 28 16.29 12.45 4.32
CA LYS A 28 15.63 12.17 5.59
C LYS A 28 14.17 11.85 5.37
N GLU A 29 13.62 11.00 6.21
CA GLU A 29 12.22 10.65 6.25
C GLU A 29 11.58 11.20 7.53
N PHE A 30 10.44 11.85 7.40
CA PHE A 30 9.64 12.27 8.55
C PHE A 30 8.69 11.12 8.94
N THR A 31 8.84 10.68 10.18
CA THR A 31 8.07 9.57 10.77
C THR A 31 7.23 10.07 11.95
N LEU A 32 6.42 9.22 12.54
CA LEU A 32 5.67 9.54 13.77
C LEU A 32 6.56 9.87 14.97
N HIS A 33 7.85 9.55 14.90
CA HIS A 33 8.85 9.90 15.94
C HIS A 33 9.73 11.09 15.57
N GLY A 34 9.50 11.72 14.44
CA GLY A 34 10.29 12.83 13.97
C GLY A 34 11.09 12.54 12.71
N LEU A 35 12.12 13.32 12.47
CA LEU A 35 12.90 13.29 11.24
C LEU A 35 14.16 12.42 11.41
N TYR A 36 14.23 11.32 10.69
CA TYR A 36 15.35 10.37 10.72
C TYR A 36 16.07 10.30 9.37
N SER A 37 17.31 9.84 9.40
CA SER A 37 18.02 9.49 8.16
C SER A 37 17.32 8.31 7.48
N LEU A 38 17.17 8.39 6.16
CA LEU A 38 16.56 7.30 5.39
C LEU A 38 17.36 6.01 5.54
N ILE A 39 16.66 4.93 5.83
CA ILE A 39 17.23 3.58 5.87
C ILE A 39 16.99 2.94 4.49
N GLY A 40 18.05 2.74 3.72
CA GLY A 40 17.97 2.28 2.33
C GLY A 40 17.30 0.92 2.14
N ASP A 41 17.41 0.04 3.13
CA ASP A 41 16.82 -1.31 3.11
C ASP A 41 15.40 -1.37 3.68
N ALA A 42 14.88 -0.26 4.23
CA ALA A 42 13.51 -0.22 4.71
C ALA A 42 12.52 -0.19 3.53
N PRO A 43 11.36 -0.84 3.66
CA PRO A 43 10.30 -0.73 2.66
C PRO A 43 9.88 0.73 2.47
N VAL A 44 9.77 1.17 1.21
CA VAL A 44 9.27 2.50 0.89
C VAL A 44 7.86 2.69 1.42
N CYS A 45 7.60 3.83 2.04
CA CYS A 45 6.30 4.19 2.60
C CYS A 45 5.77 5.49 1.99
N HIS A 46 4.46 5.72 2.14
CA HIS A 46 3.81 6.96 1.71
C HIS A 46 3.94 7.23 0.21
N ILE A 47 3.69 6.22 -0.60
CA ILE A 47 3.68 6.29 -2.05
C ILE A 47 2.26 6.17 -2.61
N SER A 48 2.01 6.86 -3.71
CA SER A 48 0.77 6.78 -4.48
C SER A 48 0.72 5.50 -5.34
N TYR A 49 -0.46 5.17 -5.85
CA TYR A 49 -0.60 4.12 -6.86
C TYR A 49 0.23 4.42 -8.12
N TYR A 50 0.32 5.69 -8.51
CA TYR A 50 1.11 6.09 -9.68
C TYR A 50 2.59 5.79 -9.50
N GLU A 51 3.15 6.13 -8.34
CA GLU A 51 4.54 5.82 -7.98
C GLU A 51 4.77 4.30 -7.91
N ALA A 52 3.89 3.57 -7.24
CA ALA A 52 3.96 2.12 -7.12
C ALA A 52 3.89 1.42 -8.49
N SER A 53 2.96 1.83 -9.35
CA SER A 53 2.78 1.26 -10.69
C SER A 53 3.97 1.58 -11.62
N ALA A 54 4.50 2.80 -11.54
CA ALA A 54 5.67 3.20 -12.32
C ALA A 54 6.91 2.41 -11.92
N TYR A 55 7.15 2.26 -10.62
CA TYR A 55 8.27 1.47 -10.10
C TYR A 55 8.15 -0.01 -10.49
N ALA A 56 6.95 -0.59 -10.37
CA ALA A 56 6.72 -1.97 -10.76
C ALA A 56 7.09 -2.22 -12.23
N LYS A 57 6.69 -1.30 -13.11
CA LYS A 57 7.02 -1.38 -14.52
C LYS A 57 8.51 -1.18 -14.80
N TRP A 58 9.16 -0.25 -14.10
CA TRP A 58 10.61 -0.05 -14.20
C TRP A 58 11.39 -1.29 -13.76
N ALA A 59 10.90 -2.00 -12.73
CA ALA A 59 11.50 -3.23 -12.20
C ALA A 59 11.14 -4.49 -13.01
N ASP A 60 10.65 -4.34 -14.25
CA ASP A 60 10.16 -5.46 -15.09
C ASP A 60 9.21 -6.40 -14.33
N SER A 61 8.25 -5.79 -13.66
CA SER A 61 7.30 -6.44 -12.78
C SER A 61 5.95 -5.74 -12.87
N ARG A 62 5.00 -6.22 -12.12
CA ARG A 62 3.67 -5.60 -11.97
C ARG A 62 3.24 -5.55 -10.52
N LEU A 63 2.22 -4.78 -10.24
CA LEU A 63 1.50 -4.90 -8.98
C LEU A 63 0.68 -6.20 -8.98
N PRO A 64 0.50 -6.86 -7.81
CA PRO A 64 -0.38 -8.01 -7.70
C PRO A 64 -1.84 -7.58 -7.91
N THR A 65 -2.70 -8.53 -8.27
CA THR A 65 -4.14 -8.34 -8.15
C THR A 65 -4.58 -8.46 -6.69
N GLU A 66 -5.82 -8.10 -6.41
CA GLU A 66 -6.41 -8.31 -5.10
C GLU A 66 -6.44 -9.80 -4.75
N GLU A 67 -6.86 -10.65 -5.68
CA GLU A 67 -6.97 -12.10 -5.52
C GLU A 67 -5.61 -12.75 -5.26
N GLU A 68 -4.59 -12.35 -6.02
CA GLU A 68 -3.21 -12.81 -5.79
C GLU A 68 -2.71 -12.42 -4.41
N SER A 69 -3.04 -11.21 -3.96
CA SER A 69 -2.69 -10.74 -2.63
C SER A 69 -3.39 -11.55 -1.53
N GLU A 70 -4.65 -11.92 -1.70
CA GLU A 70 -5.39 -12.75 -0.74
C GLU A 70 -4.82 -14.17 -0.63
N ILE A 71 -4.46 -14.77 -1.77
CA ILE A 71 -3.82 -16.08 -1.81
C ILE A 71 -2.46 -16.03 -1.09
N PHE A 72 -1.67 -15.01 -1.38
CA PHE A 72 -0.38 -14.78 -0.74
C PHE A 72 -0.52 -14.62 0.77
N LEU A 73 -1.45 -13.78 1.24
CA LEU A 73 -1.75 -13.57 2.66
C LEU A 73 -2.17 -14.88 3.35
N LYS A 74 -3.02 -15.67 2.71
CA LYS A 74 -3.44 -16.98 3.23
C LYS A 74 -2.26 -17.92 3.40
N THR A 75 -1.34 -17.93 2.46
CA THR A 75 -0.15 -18.78 2.48
C THR A 75 0.80 -18.38 3.62
N ILE A 76 1.01 -17.11 3.85
CA ILE A 76 1.89 -16.61 4.92
C ILE A 76 1.25 -16.82 6.30
N ASN A 77 -0.01 -16.48 6.47
CA ASN A 77 -0.71 -16.63 7.75
C ASN A 77 -0.81 -18.10 8.17
N SER A 78 -0.89 -19.03 7.22
CA SER A 78 -0.85 -20.47 7.53
C SER A 78 0.52 -20.94 8.04
N LYS A 79 1.61 -20.30 7.60
CA LYS A 79 2.99 -20.64 7.99
C LYS A 79 3.42 -19.96 9.30
N ASN A 80 2.91 -18.78 9.57
CA ASN A 80 3.33 -17.90 10.67
C ASN A 80 2.22 -17.70 11.69
N LYS A 81 1.90 -18.71 12.50
CA LYS A 81 0.95 -18.58 13.63
C LYS A 81 1.41 -17.64 14.75
N ASN A 82 2.62 -17.08 14.68
CA ASN A 82 3.27 -16.30 15.73
C ASN A 82 3.65 -14.86 15.34
N LEU A 83 2.93 -14.25 14.42
CA LEU A 83 3.17 -12.84 14.06
C LEU A 83 2.58 -11.86 15.09
N ASN A 84 2.93 -12.06 16.36
CA ASN A 84 2.79 -11.03 17.38
C ASN A 84 4.07 -10.19 17.43
N SER A 85 4.33 -9.38 16.43
CA SER A 85 5.42 -8.41 16.47
C SER A 85 4.91 -7.05 16.91
N SER A 86 4.84 -6.87 18.20
CA SER A 86 4.49 -5.62 18.89
C SER A 86 5.64 -4.63 18.97
N LYS A 87 6.65 -4.66 18.08
CA LYS A 87 7.92 -3.97 18.39
C LYS A 87 8.37 -2.81 17.52
N SER A 88 7.70 -2.40 16.48
CA SER A 88 8.01 -1.07 15.91
C SER A 88 6.83 -0.50 15.14
N ILE A 89 6.04 0.27 15.79
CA ILE A 89 4.97 1.09 15.20
C ILE A 89 5.54 2.11 14.18
N TYR A 90 6.86 2.20 13.97
CA TYR A 90 7.48 3.44 13.51
C TYR A 90 8.44 3.32 12.33
N HIS A 91 8.90 2.13 12.05
CA HIS A 91 9.72 1.83 10.87
C HIS A 91 9.36 0.46 10.32
N ALA A 92 9.13 0.39 9.04
CA ALA A 92 9.09 -0.86 8.30
C ALA A 92 10.50 -1.48 8.20
N SER A 93 11.26 -1.49 9.31
CA SER A 93 12.67 -1.83 9.32
C SER A 93 12.97 -3.32 9.32
N ASP A 94 11.98 -4.17 9.42
CA ASP A 94 12.18 -5.61 9.32
C ASP A 94 11.87 -6.10 7.91
N ILE A 95 12.94 -6.34 7.17
CA ILE A 95 12.94 -7.01 5.86
C ILE A 95 12.30 -8.40 5.91
N ASN A 96 12.16 -8.98 7.09
CA ASN A 96 11.52 -10.25 7.32
C ASN A 96 10.00 -10.15 7.19
N LEU A 97 9.50 -10.14 5.93
CA LEU A 97 8.14 -10.59 5.52
C LEU A 97 6.97 -10.22 6.47
N SER A 98 7.11 -9.17 7.24
CA SER A 98 6.03 -8.70 8.10
C SER A 98 4.94 -8.11 7.20
N VAL A 99 3.93 -8.92 7.01
CA VAL A 99 2.78 -8.66 6.13
C VAL A 99 2.00 -7.44 6.57
N ASN A 100 2.15 -7.02 7.83
CA ASN A 100 1.34 -6.02 8.48
C ASN A 100 2.06 -4.66 8.65
N ASN A 101 3.15 -4.43 7.94
CA ASN A 101 3.90 -3.19 8.09
C ASN A 101 3.34 -2.05 7.24
N LEU A 102 2.98 -2.36 6.01
CA LEU A 102 2.45 -1.40 5.05
C LEU A 102 1.32 -2.02 4.24
N TRP A 103 0.30 -1.22 3.98
CA TRP A 103 -0.66 -1.49 2.94
C TRP A 103 0.06 -1.45 1.59
N TRP A 104 -0.03 -2.48 0.76
CA TRP A 104 0.51 -2.43 -0.59
C TRP A 104 -0.58 -2.26 -1.64
N TRP A 105 -0.28 -1.42 -2.62
CA TRP A 105 -1.15 -1.20 -3.76
C TRP A 105 -1.32 -2.46 -4.59
N THR A 106 -2.54 -2.74 -4.98
CA THR A 106 -2.84 -3.76 -6.00
C THR A 106 -3.19 -3.10 -7.33
N LYS A 107 -3.16 -3.84 -8.42
CA LYS A 107 -3.64 -3.35 -9.72
C LYS A 107 -5.16 -3.39 -9.86
N SER A 108 -5.87 -3.95 -8.89
CA SER A 108 -7.32 -4.10 -8.91
C SER A 108 -8.02 -2.81 -8.51
N HIS A 109 -9.00 -2.42 -9.31
CA HIS A 109 -9.93 -1.36 -8.94
C HIS A 109 -10.81 -1.81 -7.78
N TYR A 110 -11.18 -0.86 -6.93
CA TYR A 110 -12.17 -1.14 -5.90
C TYR A 110 -13.54 -1.33 -6.57
N SER A 111 -14.02 -2.55 -6.57
CA SER A 111 -15.31 -2.96 -7.14
C SER A 111 -15.99 -3.99 -6.25
N SER A 112 -17.28 -4.20 -6.47
CA SER A 112 -18.03 -5.23 -5.75
C SER A 112 -17.55 -6.63 -6.10
N TYR A 113 -17.59 -7.54 -5.13
CA TYR A 113 -17.41 -8.97 -5.40
C TYR A 113 -18.60 -9.54 -6.18
N PRO A 114 -18.39 -10.62 -6.95
CA PRO A 114 -19.49 -11.31 -7.62
C PRO A 114 -20.59 -11.70 -6.62
N GLY A 115 -21.84 -11.38 -6.94
CA GLY A 115 -22.99 -11.66 -6.08
C GLY A 115 -23.20 -10.68 -4.94
N PHE A 116 -22.41 -9.61 -4.87
CA PHE A 116 -22.66 -8.53 -3.92
C PHE A 116 -24.08 -7.96 -4.12
N LYS A 117 -24.80 -7.82 -3.00
CA LYS A 117 -26.08 -7.11 -2.94
C LYS A 117 -25.92 -6.04 -1.88
N PRO A 118 -26.25 -4.78 -2.18
CA PRO A 118 -26.21 -3.71 -1.19
C PRO A 118 -27.07 -4.06 0.04
N PHE A 119 -26.59 -3.72 1.22
CA PHE A 119 -27.39 -3.76 2.43
C PHE A 119 -28.19 -2.48 2.53
N HIS A 120 -29.48 -2.61 2.80
CA HIS A 120 -30.47 -1.53 3.00
C HIS A 120 -30.02 -0.05 2.98
N GLU A 121 -30.84 0.77 2.39
CA GLU A 121 -30.76 2.17 1.94
C GLU A 121 -29.80 3.15 2.65
N GLU A 122 -29.57 3.03 3.96
CA GLU A 122 -28.67 3.97 4.67
C GLU A 122 -27.16 3.59 4.62
N ILE A 123 -26.85 2.32 4.38
CA ILE A 123 -25.46 1.82 4.27
C ILE A 123 -25.04 1.68 2.81
N GLU A 124 -25.98 1.61 1.90
CA GLU A 124 -25.81 1.51 0.45
C GLU A 124 -24.96 2.65 -0.10
N GLU A 125 -25.29 3.85 0.29
CA GLU A 125 -24.62 5.07 -0.19
C GLU A 125 -23.13 5.13 0.20
N TYR A 126 -22.74 4.46 1.29
CA TYR A 126 -21.37 4.51 1.76
C TYR A 126 -20.40 3.65 0.94
N ASN A 127 -20.80 2.49 0.45
CA ASN A 127 -19.92 1.59 -0.27
C ASN A 127 -19.90 1.81 -1.80
N GLU A 128 -21.05 2.01 -2.43
CA GLU A 128 -21.15 2.18 -3.88
C GLU A 128 -20.48 3.45 -4.37
N LYS A 129 -20.64 4.53 -3.66
CA LYS A 129 -20.05 5.84 -3.94
C LYS A 129 -18.52 5.79 -4.07
N PHE A 130 -17.85 4.87 -3.38
CA PHE A 130 -16.39 4.73 -3.43
C PHE A 130 -15.92 3.72 -4.47
N MET A 131 -16.79 2.95 -5.11
CA MET A 131 -16.45 2.00 -6.18
C MET A 131 -16.19 2.68 -7.53
N CYS A 132 -15.67 3.90 -7.50
CA CYS A 132 -15.35 4.66 -8.70
C CYS A 132 -13.97 5.31 -8.57
N GLY A 133 -13.04 4.88 -9.42
CA GLY A 133 -11.73 5.50 -9.53
C GLY A 133 -10.73 5.20 -8.41
N GLN A 134 -11.06 4.30 -7.48
CA GLN A 134 -10.18 3.89 -6.40
C GLN A 134 -9.52 2.54 -6.67
N PHE A 135 -8.36 2.32 -6.06
CA PHE A 135 -7.61 1.06 -6.13
C PHE A 135 -7.55 0.41 -4.76
N VAL A 136 -7.57 -0.93 -4.77
CA VAL A 136 -7.50 -1.74 -3.56
C VAL A 136 -6.08 -1.80 -3.03
N LEU A 137 -5.94 -1.70 -1.70
CA LEU A 137 -4.73 -2.03 -0.96
C LEU A 137 -4.99 -3.24 -0.06
N LYS A 138 -3.97 -4.05 0.11
CA LYS A 138 -4.01 -5.27 0.92
C LYS A 138 -2.88 -5.30 1.95
N GLY A 139 -3.00 -6.16 2.94
CA GLY A 139 -1.94 -6.51 3.89
C GLY A 139 -2.05 -5.91 5.28
N GLY A 140 -2.59 -4.72 5.42
CA GLY A 140 -2.59 -3.99 6.69
C GLY A 140 -1.34 -3.12 6.87
N SER A 141 -1.30 -2.34 7.93
CA SER A 141 -0.16 -1.49 8.30
C SER A 141 0.15 -1.60 9.77
N VAL A 142 1.26 -1.00 10.20
CA VAL A 142 1.64 -0.88 11.63
C VAL A 142 0.57 -0.21 12.50
N ALA A 143 -0.29 0.62 11.89
CA ALA A 143 -1.40 1.27 12.57
C ALA A 143 -2.71 0.46 12.54
N THR A 144 -2.71 -0.71 11.90
CA THR A 144 -3.91 -1.55 11.83
C THR A 144 -3.95 -2.51 13.01
N PRO A 145 -4.99 -2.48 13.86
CA PRO A 145 -5.13 -3.43 14.96
C PRO A 145 -5.08 -4.87 14.48
N SER A 146 -4.36 -5.72 15.18
CA SER A 146 -4.11 -7.11 14.76
C SER A 146 -5.40 -7.94 14.62
N GLU A 147 -6.39 -7.66 15.43
CA GLU A 147 -7.73 -8.29 15.38
C GLU A 147 -8.53 -7.91 14.14
N HIS A 148 -8.20 -6.80 13.49
CA HIS A 148 -8.83 -6.37 12.25
C HIS A 148 -8.18 -6.99 11.01
N ILE A 149 -6.94 -7.49 11.14
CA ILE A 149 -6.19 -8.01 10.00
C ILE A 149 -6.73 -9.37 9.60
N ARG A 150 -7.23 -9.46 8.39
CA ARG A 150 -7.69 -10.68 7.74
C ARG A 150 -7.34 -10.65 6.25
N ASN A 151 -7.25 -11.80 5.62
CA ASN A 151 -6.85 -11.91 4.21
C ASN A 151 -7.77 -11.10 3.27
N THR A 152 -9.06 -11.02 3.61
CA THR A 152 -10.07 -10.31 2.84
C THR A 152 -10.22 -8.84 3.21
N TYR A 153 -9.43 -8.34 4.18
CA TYR A 153 -9.49 -6.92 4.53
C TYR A 153 -9.05 -6.07 3.34
N ARG A 154 -9.91 -5.17 2.93
CA ARG A 154 -9.71 -4.23 1.84
C ARG A 154 -9.53 -2.83 2.40
N ASN A 155 -8.49 -2.15 1.98
CA ASN A 155 -8.41 -0.70 2.05
C ASN A 155 -8.44 -0.16 0.62
N PHE A 156 -8.86 1.07 0.41
CA PHE A 156 -9.02 1.61 -0.94
C PHE A 156 -8.87 3.12 -0.92
N TYR A 157 -8.16 3.64 -1.92
CA TYR A 157 -7.88 5.06 -2.05
C TYR A 157 -7.84 5.46 -3.52
N GLU A 158 -7.99 6.76 -3.77
CA GLU A 158 -7.75 7.32 -5.08
C GLU A 158 -6.26 7.22 -5.46
N PRO A 159 -5.93 7.07 -6.74
CA PRO A 159 -4.58 6.71 -7.17
C PRO A 159 -3.50 7.75 -6.86
N HIS A 160 -3.87 8.98 -6.57
CA HIS A 160 -2.93 10.04 -6.20
C HIS A 160 -2.67 10.15 -4.69
N GLN A 161 -3.51 9.53 -3.85
CA GLN A 161 -3.37 9.60 -2.40
C GLN A 161 -2.13 8.81 -1.94
N ARG A 162 -1.38 9.36 -0.99
CA ARG A 162 -0.13 8.77 -0.49
C ARG A 162 0.21 9.10 0.97
N TRP A 163 -0.73 9.71 1.68
CA TRP A 163 -0.56 10.07 3.10
C TRP A 163 -0.64 8.88 4.06
N MET A 164 -1.27 7.78 3.65
CA MET A 164 -1.40 6.56 4.43
C MET A 164 -0.08 5.77 4.45
N PHE A 165 0.02 4.76 5.31
CA PHE A 165 1.14 3.80 5.32
C PHE A 165 1.03 2.85 4.13
N SER A 166 1.23 3.39 2.94
CA SER A 166 1.16 2.67 1.67
C SER A 166 2.54 2.38 1.12
N GLY A 167 2.72 1.19 0.61
CA GLY A 167 3.95 0.72 0.02
C GLY A 167 3.71 -0.12 -1.23
N ILE A 168 4.69 -0.92 -1.60
CA ILE A 168 4.67 -1.74 -2.80
C ILE A 168 5.04 -3.19 -2.50
N ARG A 169 4.39 -4.10 -3.19
CA ARG A 169 4.79 -5.49 -3.37
C ARG A 169 4.73 -5.82 -4.84
N LEU A 170 5.81 -6.41 -5.36
CA LEU A 170 5.90 -6.77 -6.76
C LEU A 170 5.38 -8.20 -7.00
N ALA A 171 4.79 -8.40 -8.16
CA ALA A 171 4.43 -9.70 -8.71
C ALA A 171 5.06 -9.87 -10.10
N ARG A 172 5.35 -11.10 -10.47
CA ARG A 172 5.81 -11.48 -11.80
C ARG A 172 4.98 -12.66 -12.30
N ASP A 173 4.73 -12.69 -13.59
CA ASP A 173 4.12 -13.85 -14.20
C ASP A 173 5.19 -14.96 -14.34
N VAL A 174 4.79 -16.18 -14.04
CA VAL A 174 5.66 -17.36 -14.21
C VAL A 174 5.66 -17.69 -15.69
N GLN A 175 6.84 -17.75 -16.29
CA GLN A 175 7.02 -18.21 -17.66
C GLN A 175 6.86 -19.72 -17.76
#